data_f06cf3a6a2070fa8accf7775bccb640f
#
_entry.id   f06cf3a6a2070fa8accf7775bccb640f
#
_cell.length_a   1.000
_cell.length_b   1.000
_cell.length_c   1.000
_cell.angle_alpha   90.00
_cell.angle_beta   90.00
_cell.angle_gamma   90.00
#
_symmetry.space_group_name_H-M   'P 1'
#
loop_
_entity.id
_entity.type
_entity.pdbx_description
1 polymer ?
#
loop_
_entity_poly.entity_id
_entity_poly.type
_entity_poly.pdbx_seq_one_letter_code
_entity_poly.pdbx_strand_id
1 'polypeptide(L)'
;MLGESSDDPRIKSLFGDPQAEAQRWYSKHKVVPINHLVVMRAHDVAADPDDAREVYRMLREGKRMAGPAATPDTTPFGVEANRPSLAMIAEYAFQQRLLPRRVSVDDMFAETLGLVGDEH
;
A
#
# COMPACT_ATOMS: atom_id res chain seq x y z
N MET A 1 -14.10 8.03 -4.76
CA MET A 1 -14.26 7.71 -6.19
C MET A 1 -12.87 7.61 -6.78
N LEU A 2 -12.38 6.38 -6.97
CA LEU A 2 -11.02 6.13 -7.44
C LEU A 2 -11.10 5.53 -8.83
N GLY A 3 -10.48 6.20 -9.80
CA GLY A 3 -10.37 5.69 -11.17
C GLY A 3 -11.53 6.01 -12.12
N GLU A 4 -12.48 6.86 -11.75
CA GLU A 4 -13.47 7.33 -12.73
C GLU A 4 -12.87 8.41 -13.61
N SER A 5 -12.92 8.18 -14.92
CA SER A 5 -12.70 9.24 -15.91
C SER A 5 -13.96 10.10 -16.01
N SER A 6 -13.80 11.39 -16.19
CA SER A 6 -14.91 12.30 -16.44
C SER A 6 -14.91 12.73 -17.90
N ASP A 7 -16.07 12.67 -18.54
CA ASP A 7 -16.27 13.19 -19.89
C ASP A 7 -16.50 14.72 -19.91
N ASP A 8 -16.48 15.38 -18.75
CA ASP A 8 -16.61 16.83 -18.68
C ASP A 8 -15.33 17.50 -19.21
N PRO A 9 -15.42 18.28 -20.30
CA PRO A 9 -14.25 18.88 -20.95
C PRO A 9 -13.52 19.92 -20.08
N ARG A 10 -14.12 20.35 -18.98
CA ARG A 10 -13.51 21.26 -18.00
C ARG A 10 -12.55 20.53 -17.05
N ILE A 11 -12.71 19.21 -16.90
CA ILE A 11 -11.85 18.38 -16.07
C ILE A 11 -10.71 17.86 -16.93
N LYS A 12 -9.49 18.22 -16.57
CA LYS A 12 -8.28 17.82 -17.29
C LYS A 12 -7.26 17.21 -16.33
N SER A 13 -6.45 16.31 -16.86
CA SER A 13 -5.28 15.84 -16.12
C SER A 13 -4.36 17.00 -15.76
N LEU A 14 -3.83 17.00 -14.55
CA LEU A 14 -2.81 17.95 -14.11
C LEU A 14 -1.52 17.81 -14.93
N PHE A 15 -1.21 16.58 -15.33
CA PHE A 15 -0.02 16.26 -16.13
C PHE A 15 -0.41 16.02 -17.58
N GLY A 16 0.38 16.57 -18.52
CA GLY A 16 0.16 16.37 -19.95
C GLY A 16 0.31 14.90 -20.37
N ASP A 17 1.23 14.18 -19.74
CA ASP A 17 1.41 12.75 -19.86
C ASP A 17 1.56 12.11 -18.46
N PRO A 18 0.46 11.60 -17.88
CA PRO A 18 0.48 10.96 -16.56
C PRO A 18 1.38 9.72 -16.47
N GLN A 19 1.53 8.96 -17.57
CA GLN A 19 2.38 7.78 -17.58
C GLN A 19 3.85 8.13 -17.54
N ALA A 20 4.28 9.08 -18.35
CA ALA A 20 5.66 9.59 -18.31
C ALA A 20 6.00 10.14 -16.92
N GLU A 21 5.07 10.86 -16.29
CA GLU A 21 5.27 11.40 -14.94
C GLU A 21 5.37 10.29 -13.88
N ALA A 22 4.53 9.26 -13.96
CA ALA A 22 4.62 8.10 -13.07
C ALA A 22 5.96 7.37 -13.22
N GLN A 23 6.45 7.19 -14.44
CA GLN A 23 7.76 6.60 -14.71
C GLN A 23 8.89 7.46 -14.16
N ARG A 24 8.83 8.78 -14.35
CA ARG A 24 9.79 9.74 -13.80
C ARG A 24 9.83 9.66 -12.28
N TRP A 25 8.67 9.66 -11.64
CA TRP A 25 8.54 9.50 -10.19
C TRP A 25 9.18 8.20 -9.71
N TYR A 26 8.78 7.08 -10.31
CA TYR A 26 9.33 5.78 -9.94
C TYR A 26 10.85 5.70 -10.16
N SER A 27 11.35 6.24 -11.27
CA SER A 27 12.79 6.25 -11.57
C SER A 27 13.58 6.99 -10.50
N LYS A 28 13.01 8.07 -9.97
CA LYS A 28 13.64 8.91 -8.94
C LYS A 28 13.55 8.30 -7.54
N HIS A 29 12.38 7.80 -7.16
CA HIS A 29 12.09 7.43 -5.77
C HIS A 29 12.12 5.92 -5.52
N LYS A 30 12.03 5.09 -6.58
CA LYS A 30 11.91 3.63 -6.51
C LYS A 30 10.74 3.15 -5.64
N VAL A 31 9.68 3.95 -5.58
CA VAL A 31 8.50 3.74 -4.76
C VAL A 31 7.26 3.87 -5.65
N VAL A 32 6.31 2.97 -5.45
CA VAL A 32 4.96 3.07 -6.01
C VAL A 32 4.03 3.57 -4.91
N PRO A 33 3.32 4.70 -5.11
CA PRO A 33 2.38 5.20 -4.10
C PRO A 33 1.28 4.18 -3.80
N ILE A 34 1.00 3.97 -2.50
CA ILE A 34 -0.07 3.08 -2.05
C ILE A 34 -1.39 3.83 -2.08
N ASN A 35 -2.39 3.25 -2.75
CA ASN A 35 -3.76 3.77 -2.74
C ASN A 35 -4.63 3.11 -1.68
N HIS A 36 -4.53 1.79 -1.53
CA HIS A 36 -5.41 1.00 -0.67
C HIS A 36 -4.60 -0.03 0.11
N LEU A 37 -5.07 -0.30 1.32
CA LEU A 37 -4.63 -1.42 2.14
C LEU A 37 -5.85 -2.24 2.54
N VAL A 38 -5.67 -3.54 2.67
CA VAL A 38 -6.66 -4.40 3.33
C VAL A 38 -6.47 -4.24 4.83
N VAL A 39 -7.57 -4.00 5.54
CA VAL A 39 -7.57 -3.84 7.00
C VAL A 39 -8.62 -4.75 7.62
N MET A 40 -8.37 -5.20 8.84
CA MET A 40 -9.33 -5.92 9.68
C MET A 40 -9.50 -5.15 11.00
N ARG A 41 -10.67 -5.27 11.61
CA ARG A 41 -10.88 -4.65 12.92
C ARG A 41 -10.07 -5.39 13.98
N ALA A 42 -9.35 -4.67 14.82
CA ALA A 42 -8.51 -5.25 15.87
C ALA A 42 -9.32 -6.18 16.81
N HIS A 43 -10.59 -5.85 17.09
CA HIS A 43 -11.48 -6.71 17.88
C HIS A 43 -11.68 -8.09 17.23
N ASP A 44 -11.88 -8.14 15.92
CA ASP A 44 -12.13 -9.42 15.21
C ASP A 44 -10.85 -10.25 15.15
N VAL A 45 -9.70 -9.60 14.92
CA VAL A 45 -8.39 -10.26 14.96
C VAL A 45 -8.08 -10.82 16.35
N ALA A 46 -8.43 -10.10 17.42
CA ALA A 46 -8.22 -10.56 18.79
C ALA A 46 -9.17 -11.70 19.17
N ALA A 47 -10.38 -11.73 18.60
CA ALA A 47 -11.36 -12.79 18.86
C ALA A 47 -10.95 -14.12 18.19
N ASP A 48 -10.45 -14.05 16.95
CA ASP A 48 -9.95 -15.21 16.22
C ASP A 48 -8.74 -14.84 15.33
N PRO A 49 -7.52 -14.95 15.87
CA PRO A 49 -6.31 -14.68 15.11
C PRO A 49 -6.07 -15.63 13.92
N ASP A 50 -6.61 -16.85 13.99
CA ASP A 50 -6.42 -17.84 12.94
C ASP A 50 -7.24 -17.50 11.69
N ASP A 51 -8.43 -16.94 11.85
CA ASP A 51 -9.21 -16.39 10.74
C ASP A 51 -8.45 -15.28 10.01
N ALA A 52 -7.81 -14.39 10.76
CA ALA A 52 -7.02 -13.32 10.17
C ALA A 52 -5.79 -13.85 9.40
N ARG A 53 -5.12 -14.86 9.94
CA ARG A 53 -4.00 -15.56 9.24
C ARG A 53 -4.48 -16.24 7.97
N GLU A 54 -5.65 -16.89 8.03
CA GLU A 54 -6.21 -17.56 6.86
C GLU A 54 -6.58 -16.57 5.76
N VAL A 55 -7.21 -15.45 6.08
CA VAL A 55 -7.49 -14.38 5.10
C VAL A 55 -6.20 -13.86 4.49
N TYR A 56 -5.16 -13.61 5.29
CA TYR A 56 -3.85 -13.20 4.79
C TYR A 56 -3.25 -14.25 3.84
N ARG A 57 -3.31 -15.53 4.22
CA ARG A 57 -2.86 -16.65 3.38
C ARG A 57 -3.61 -16.71 2.05
N MET A 58 -4.94 -16.55 2.08
CA MET A 58 -5.77 -16.56 0.86
C MET A 58 -5.42 -15.41 -0.08
N LEU A 59 -5.21 -14.21 0.45
CA LEU A 59 -4.81 -13.04 -0.34
C LEU A 59 -3.43 -13.24 -0.97
N ARG A 60 -2.47 -13.77 -0.21
CA ARG A 60 -1.13 -14.11 -0.70
C ARG A 60 -1.19 -15.13 -1.83
N GLU A 61 -1.96 -16.20 -1.63
CA GLU A 61 -2.16 -17.22 -2.66
C GLU A 61 -2.85 -16.66 -3.90
N GLY A 62 -3.86 -15.82 -3.73
CA GLY A 62 -4.51 -15.11 -4.84
C GLY A 62 -3.52 -14.28 -5.65
N LYS A 63 -2.64 -13.53 -4.98
CA LYS A 63 -1.56 -12.79 -5.64
C LYS A 63 -0.63 -13.72 -6.42
N ARG A 64 -0.23 -14.84 -5.83
CA ARG A 64 0.64 -15.83 -6.48
C ARG A 64 -0.02 -16.44 -7.73
N MET A 65 -1.31 -16.75 -7.64
CA MET A 65 -2.07 -17.32 -8.75
C MET A 65 -2.31 -16.33 -9.90
N ALA A 66 -2.30 -15.03 -9.64
CA ALA A 66 -2.43 -14.00 -10.66
C ALA A 66 -1.22 -13.94 -11.62
N GLY A 67 -0.14 -14.66 -11.30
CA GLY A 67 1.05 -14.72 -12.14
C GLY A 67 2.06 -13.60 -11.84
N PRO A 68 3.09 -13.45 -12.68
CA PRO A 68 4.16 -12.51 -12.44
C PRO A 68 3.64 -11.07 -12.42
N ALA A 69 4.11 -10.31 -11.45
CA ALA A 69 3.76 -8.89 -11.33
C ALA A 69 4.36 -8.08 -12.49
N ALA A 70 3.70 -6.98 -12.83
CA ALA A 70 4.26 -5.98 -13.73
C ALA A 70 5.53 -5.36 -13.13
N THR A 71 6.31 -4.68 -13.96
CA THR A 71 7.48 -3.92 -13.49
C THR A 71 7.25 -2.44 -13.73
N PRO A 72 7.14 -1.60 -12.68
CA PRO A 72 7.16 -1.99 -11.26
C PRO A 72 5.90 -2.75 -10.82
N ASP A 73 6.03 -3.58 -9.77
CA ASP A 73 4.86 -4.17 -9.11
C ASP A 73 4.06 -3.05 -8.44
N THR A 74 2.83 -2.85 -8.90
CA THR A 74 1.93 -1.81 -8.38
C THR A 74 1.07 -2.29 -7.21
N THR A 75 1.14 -3.58 -6.89
CA THR A 75 0.40 -4.21 -5.81
C THR A 75 1.28 -5.18 -5.03
N PRO A 76 2.44 -4.74 -4.51
CA PRO A 76 3.32 -5.62 -3.76
C PRO A 76 2.61 -6.15 -2.52
N PHE A 77 2.91 -7.39 -2.14
CA PHE A 77 2.24 -8.05 -1.02
C PHE A 77 3.15 -8.10 0.21
N GLY A 78 2.55 -7.86 1.38
CA GLY A 78 3.24 -7.88 2.66
C GLY A 78 3.87 -6.55 3.07
N VAL A 79 4.19 -6.43 4.36
CA VAL A 79 4.73 -5.19 4.95
C VAL A 79 6.11 -4.87 4.36
N GLU A 80 6.99 -5.86 4.26
CA GLU A 80 8.37 -5.65 3.80
C GLU A 80 8.44 -5.16 2.35
N ALA A 81 7.66 -5.76 1.45
CA ALA A 81 7.61 -5.32 0.05
C ALA A 81 7.05 -3.89 -0.11
N ASN A 82 6.22 -3.45 0.84
CA ASN A 82 5.62 -2.13 0.88
C ASN A 82 6.39 -1.13 1.77
N ARG A 83 7.40 -1.57 2.53
CA ARG A 83 8.12 -0.75 3.51
C ARG A 83 8.60 0.60 2.97
N PRO A 84 9.25 0.69 1.80
CA PRO A 84 9.68 1.99 1.26
C PRO A 84 8.50 2.93 0.98
N SER A 85 7.39 2.40 0.48
CA SER A 85 6.17 3.16 0.17
C SER A 85 5.48 3.63 1.44
N LEU A 86 5.39 2.76 2.46
CA LEU A 86 4.83 3.07 3.77
C LEU A 86 5.66 4.14 4.50
N ALA A 87 6.98 4.03 4.49
CA ALA A 87 7.86 5.02 5.10
C ALA A 87 7.72 6.40 4.42
N MET A 88 7.63 6.42 3.09
CA MET A 88 7.46 7.67 2.36
C MET A 88 6.12 8.34 2.65
N ILE A 89 5.00 7.60 2.67
CA ILE A 89 3.69 8.21 2.98
C ILE A 89 3.61 8.70 4.42
N ALA A 90 4.23 7.97 5.38
CA ALA A 90 4.30 8.40 6.77
C ALA A 90 5.09 9.71 6.92
N GLU A 91 6.23 9.83 6.24
CA GLU A 91 7.03 11.06 6.25
C GLU A 91 6.27 12.23 5.61
N TYR A 92 5.60 12.02 4.48
CA TYR A 92 4.79 13.07 3.85
C TYR A 92 3.60 13.49 4.72
N ALA A 93 2.93 12.54 5.38
CA ALA A 93 1.86 12.84 6.32
C ALA A 93 2.36 13.68 7.50
N PHE A 94 3.54 13.39 8.02
CA PHE A 94 4.17 14.20 9.05
C PHE A 94 4.53 15.62 8.53
N GLN A 95 5.17 15.74 7.37
CA GLN A 95 5.53 17.03 6.77
C GLN A 95 4.31 17.91 6.52
N GLN A 96 3.20 17.30 6.13
CA GLN A 96 1.91 17.98 5.91
C GLN A 96 1.12 18.22 7.21
N ARG A 97 1.68 17.89 8.37
CA ARG A 97 1.05 18.03 9.69
C ARG A 97 -0.24 17.24 9.87
N LEU A 98 -0.40 16.15 9.11
CA LEU A 98 -1.50 15.17 9.30
C LEU A 98 -1.20 14.23 10.47
N LEU A 99 0.08 14.05 10.78
CA LEU A 99 0.54 13.31 11.96
C LEU A 99 1.23 14.27 12.94
N PRO A 100 0.96 14.15 14.25
CA PRO A 100 1.56 15.01 15.28
C PRO A 100 3.05 14.71 15.52
N ARG A 101 3.49 13.49 15.18
CA ARG A 101 4.87 13.02 15.27
C ARG A 101 5.20 12.07 14.13
N ARG A 102 6.49 11.85 13.88
CA ARG A 102 6.93 10.79 12.99
C ARG A 102 6.55 9.42 13.57
N VAL A 103 6.13 8.53 12.70
CA VAL A 103 5.83 7.13 13.03
C VAL A 103 6.67 6.22 12.12
N SER A 104 7.18 5.13 12.68
CA SER A 104 7.89 4.12 11.90
C SER A 104 6.92 3.12 11.28
N VAL A 105 7.37 2.40 10.26
CA VAL A 105 6.58 1.31 9.66
C VAL A 105 6.36 0.20 10.69
N ASP A 106 7.38 -0.09 11.51
CA ASP A 106 7.27 -1.12 12.55
C ASP A 106 6.23 -0.75 13.62
N ASP A 107 6.17 0.53 14.04
CA ASP A 107 5.13 0.99 14.97
C ASP A 107 3.72 0.88 14.37
N MET A 108 3.57 1.21 13.08
CA MET A 108 2.27 1.16 12.40
C MET A 108 1.76 -0.27 12.20
N PHE A 109 2.66 -1.23 12.00
CA PHE A 109 2.32 -2.60 11.63
C PHE A 109 2.74 -3.64 12.69
N ALA A 110 3.07 -3.23 13.92
CA ALA A 110 3.52 -4.11 14.99
C ALA A 110 2.56 -5.29 15.23
N GLU A 111 1.26 -5.03 15.29
CA GLU A 111 0.24 -6.07 15.47
C GLU A 111 0.16 -7.01 14.27
N THR A 112 0.23 -6.46 13.05
CA THR A 112 0.23 -7.28 11.81
C THR A 112 1.46 -8.16 11.75
N LEU A 113 2.65 -7.60 12.00
CA LEU A 113 3.90 -8.36 12.00
C LEU A 113 3.91 -9.45 13.08
N GLY A 114 3.36 -9.16 14.27
CA GLY A 114 3.18 -10.15 15.32
C GLY A 114 2.19 -11.28 14.97
N LEU A 115 1.18 -10.97 14.12
CA LEU A 115 0.17 -11.92 13.71
C LEU A 115 0.64 -12.86 12.60
N VAL A 116 1.28 -12.32 11.56
CA VAL A 116 1.62 -13.07 10.33
C VAL A 116 3.09 -13.45 10.25
N GLY A 117 3.91 -12.93 11.17
CA GLY A 117 5.36 -13.14 11.17
C GLY A 117 6.05 -12.47 9.98
N ASP A 118 7.35 -12.72 9.85
CA ASP A 118 8.17 -12.31 8.71
C ASP A 118 7.99 -13.26 7.51
N GLU A 119 6.78 -13.74 7.29
CA GLU A 119 6.51 -14.65 6.16
C GLU A 119 6.69 -13.90 4.83
N HIS A 120 7.85 -14.13 4.23
CA HIS A 120 8.24 -13.68 2.90
C HIS A 120 7.58 -14.49 1.78
#